data_83825741b9cb9956e9891f80005e6adb
#
_entry.id   83825741b9cb9956e9891f80005e6adb
#
_cell.length_a   1.000
_cell.length_b   1.000
_cell.length_c   1.000
_cell.angle_alpha   90.00
_cell.angle_beta   90.00
_cell.angle_gamma   90.00
#
_symmetry.space_group_name_H-M   'P 1'
#
loop_
_entity.id
_entity.type
_entity.pdbx_description
1 polymer ?
#
loop_
_entity_poly.entity_id
_entity_poly.type
_entity_poly.pdbx_seq_one_letter_code
_entity_poly.pdbx_strand_id
1 'polypeptide(L)'
;MPGGGDNFGGGNGTKDAPWLITSREDLIALAEFLNSGDAATNYNNCDGYYFKQTADIDLTNVAWEPIGYSDERCFSGNYDGGGHIIANAVSTGKTFSDGWGGFSATAGIFGWVSSGSVQNLHVKAADFEATGINSYSFVGGIAGVCYGASIKNCSVTNSTLESIRDYNNNCAGSIAGYSAGGTFENCAAENNQVKSMAYGGGFVGEVDDDNAGITTPSAFINCYAAKCKVTATTGDSQGSSFAGGFAGQITNETPTAENCFVYHVSLSLKETKASHQSIGVFAGNLWGNLPYYQSQFIIQNCYYGECGTTERAGNAALKSAEEFENGTVAKLLGNAFVQHGDFPALSIEPADYSKVDAAIAKADKLNRDEYKDFSAVEAAVRAVVRGKTFKEQDDVDAMAKAIEDAIAALQYKGADYRAVDAAIAKVRFLRSSSSSDSSSII
;
A
#
# COMPACT_ATOMS: atom_id res chain seq x y z
N MET A 1 21.65 18.97 7.62
CA MET A 1 20.55 19.88 7.99
C MET A 1 21.10 21.03 8.78
N PRO A 2 20.94 22.29 8.38
CA PRO A 2 21.18 23.40 9.25
C PRO A 2 20.10 23.35 10.35
N GLY A 3 20.44 22.95 11.57
CA GLY A 3 19.53 22.83 12.69
C GLY A 3 18.75 21.50 12.73
N GLY A 4 19.45 20.39 12.72
CA GLY A 4 18.97 18.97 12.49
C GLY A 4 17.92 18.46 13.39
N GLY A 5 17.03 18.88 13.95
CA GLY A 5 15.94 18.26 14.73
C GLY A 5 14.59 18.96 14.59
N ASP A 6 14.58 20.20 14.15
CA ASP A 6 13.38 21.04 14.21
C ASP A 6 12.37 20.78 13.07
N ASN A 7 12.73 19.97 12.05
CA ASN A 7 11.88 19.65 10.91
C ASN A 7 11.19 18.28 11.01
N PHE A 8 11.51 17.47 12.01
CA PHE A 8 10.92 16.15 12.21
C PHE A 8 10.44 16.00 13.66
N GLY A 9 9.61 15.01 13.90
CA GLY A 9 9.04 14.77 15.23
C GLY A 9 10.06 14.38 16.33
N GLY A 10 11.39 14.37 16.00
CA GLY A 10 12.49 14.08 16.92
C GLY A 10 13.56 13.19 16.31
N GLY A 11 14.54 12.79 17.13
CA GLY A 11 15.69 11.98 16.71
C GLY A 11 16.85 12.81 16.20
N ASN A 12 17.91 12.13 15.73
CA ASN A 12 19.10 12.75 15.16
C ASN A 12 19.60 12.04 13.89
N GLY A 13 18.80 11.13 13.33
CA GLY A 13 19.09 10.40 12.10
C GLY A 13 20.06 9.23 12.24
N THR A 14 20.48 8.88 13.46
CA THR A 14 21.26 7.66 13.69
C THR A 14 20.37 6.44 13.81
N LYS A 15 20.95 5.24 13.70
CA LYS A 15 20.20 3.99 13.83
C LYS A 15 19.49 3.87 15.19
N ASP A 16 20.13 4.33 16.26
CA ASP A 16 19.59 4.24 17.62
C ASP A 16 18.61 5.38 17.95
N ALA A 17 18.67 6.48 17.21
CA ALA A 17 17.78 7.63 17.33
C ALA A 17 17.40 8.17 15.95
N PRO A 18 16.58 7.41 15.16
CA PRO A 18 16.18 7.81 13.82
C PRO A 18 15.38 9.12 13.86
N TRP A 19 15.40 9.88 12.78
CA TRP A 19 14.47 10.99 12.61
C TRP A 19 13.03 10.46 12.53
N LEU A 20 12.15 11.03 13.34
CA LEU A 20 10.77 10.55 13.48
C LEU A 20 9.86 11.27 12.48
N ILE A 21 9.14 10.50 11.70
CA ILE A 21 8.07 10.95 10.80
C ILE A 21 6.76 10.69 11.51
N THR A 22 6.23 11.72 12.17
CA THR A 22 5.05 11.62 13.05
C THR A 22 3.78 12.16 12.39
N SER A 23 3.93 12.90 11.28
CA SER A 23 2.87 13.60 10.58
C SER A 23 3.12 13.65 9.07
N ARG A 24 2.11 14.09 8.30
CA ARG A 24 2.29 14.35 6.87
C ARG A 24 3.25 15.51 6.61
N GLU A 25 3.31 16.48 7.50
CA GLU A 25 4.22 17.62 7.44
C GLU A 25 5.68 17.14 7.54
N ASP A 26 5.99 16.19 8.42
CA ASP A 26 7.31 15.57 8.51
C ASP A 26 7.67 14.80 7.22
N LEU A 27 6.71 14.08 6.65
CA LEU A 27 6.92 13.32 5.41
C LEU A 27 7.15 14.27 4.21
N ILE A 28 6.39 15.36 4.13
CA ILE A 28 6.58 16.42 3.12
C ILE A 28 7.96 17.07 3.29
N ALA A 29 8.34 17.36 4.53
CA ALA A 29 9.65 17.95 4.83
C ALA A 29 10.81 17.04 4.40
N LEU A 30 10.67 15.71 4.51
CA LEU A 30 11.66 14.75 4.00
C LEU A 30 11.74 14.81 2.46
N ALA A 31 10.61 14.87 1.75
CA ALA A 31 10.60 14.99 0.31
C ALA A 31 11.22 16.31 -0.15
N GLU A 32 10.83 17.43 0.46
CA GLU A 32 11.41 18.75 0.17
C GLU A 32 12.92 18.79 0.44
N PHE A 33 13.37 18.26 1.58
CA PHE A 33 14.79 18.20 1.93
C PHE A 33 15.62 17.48 0.86
N LEU A 34 15.19 16.29 0.45
CA LEU A 34 15.92 15.51 -0.55
C LEU A 34 15.84 16.18 -1.95
N ASN A 35 14.67 16.70 -2.30
CA ASN A 35 14.42 17.29 -3.62
C ASN A 35 15.03 18.69 -3.78
N SER A 36 15.32 19.42 -2.70
CA SER A 36 15.95 20.76 -2.74
C SER A 36 17.42 20.77 -3.20
N GLY A 37 18.10 19.64 -3.12
CA GLY A 37 19.51 19.51 -3.47
C GLY A 37 20.47 19.57 -2.30
N ASP A 38 20.04 20.01 -1.12
CA ASP A 38 20.90 20.05 0.07
C ASP A 38 21.31 18.63 0.52
N ALA A 39 20.40 17.67 0.39
CA ALA A 39 20.67 16.27 0.68
C ALA A 39 21.73 15.67 -0.26
N ALA A 40 21.68 15.98 -1.57
CA ALA A 40 22.66 15.50 -2.52
C ALA A 40 24.06 16.08 -2.28
N THR A 41 24.15 17.33 -1.84
CA THR A 41 25.43 18.04 -1.64
C THR A 41 26.03 17.85 -0.26
N ASN A 42 25.20 17.83 0.79
CA ASN A 42 25.67 17.87 2.18
C ASN A 42 25.45 16.54 2.92
N TYR A 43 24.51 15.71 2.48
CA TYR A 43 24.08 14.51 3.19
C TYR A 43 24.09 13.24 2.32
N ASN A 44 24.78 13.30 1.17
CA ASN A 44 24.96 12.15 0.25
C ASN A 44 23.66 11.37 0.01
N ASN A 45 22.58 12.09 -0.35
CA ASN A 45 21.26 11.50 -0.56
C ASN A 45 20.70 10.72 0.65
N CYS A 46 20.99 11.16 1.85
CA CYS A 46 20.64 10.53 3.11
C CYS A 46 21.37 9.21 3.39
N ASP A 47 22.45 8.89 2.71
CA ASP A 47 23.24 7.69 2.99
C ASP A 47 23.69 7.65 4.46
N GLY A 48 23.50 6.49 5.11
CA GLY A 48 23.80 6.29 6.53
C GLY A 48 22.77 6.89 7.49
N TYR A 49 21.77 7.64 7.04
CA TYR A 49 20.70 8.18 7.88
C TYR A 49 19.51 7.27 7.99
N TYR A 50 18.82 7.36 9.13
CA TYR A 50 17.67 6.55 9.51
C TYR A 50 16.46 7.43 9.77
N PHE A 51 15.31 7.01 9.23
CA PHE A 51 13.99 7.63 9.39
C PHE A 51 13.01 6.58 9.90
N LYS A 52 12.11 6.96 10.79
CA LYS A 52 11.09 6.06 11.33
C LYS A 52 9.73 6.73 11.37
N GLN A 53 8.77 6.18 10.66
CA GLN A 53 7.38 6.57 10.76
C GLN A 53 6.78 6.02 12.07
N THR A 54 5.99 6.83 12.77
CA THR A 54 5.43 6.49 14.08
C THR A 54 3.90 6.63 14.14
N ALA A 55 3.27 6.98 13.03
CA ALA A 55 1.81 7.11 12.91
C ALA A 55 1.39 6.86 11.45
N ASP A 56 0.12 6.50 11.26
CA ASP A 56 -0.49 6.49 9.94
C ASP A 56 -0.57 7.90 9.38
N ILE A 57 -0.30 8.06 8.09
CA ILE A 57 -0.26 9.35 7.40
C ILE A 57 -1.32 9.37 6.29
N ASP A 58 -2.24 10.33 6.36
CA ASP A 58 -3.23 10.59 5.32
C ASP A 58 -2.79 11.79 4.48
N LEU A 59 -2.56 11.56 3.17
CA LEU A 59 -2.18 12.56 2.20
C LEU A 59 -3.38 13.11 1.39
N THR A 60 -4.60 12.94 1.87
CA THR A 60 -5.79 13.53 1.22
C THR A 60 -5.62 15.02 1.02
N ASN A 61 -5.87 15.49 -0.22
CA ASN A 61 -5.69 16.88 -0.69
C ASN A 61 -4.24 17.40 -0.63
N VAL A 62 -3.24 16.53 -0.57
CA VAL A 62 -1.83 16.87 -0.75
C VAL A 62 -1.43 16.53 -2.19
N ALA A 63 -0.86 17.49 -2.93
CA ALA A 63 -0.15 17.20 -4.17
C ALA A 63 1.20 16.59 -3.80
N TRP A 64 1.28 15.26 -3.83
CA TRP A 64 2.45 14.53 -3.35
C TRP A 64 3.61 14.63 -4.37
N GLU A 65 4.75 15.11 -3.93
CA GLU A 65 6.02 14.97 -4.64
C GLU A 65 6.79 13.77 -4.09
N PRO A 66 7.28 12.83 -4.93
CA PRO A 66 8.00 11.65 -4.44
C PRO A 66 9.30 12.03 -3.72
N ILE A 67 9.66 11.25 -2.70
CA ILE A 67 10.94 11.39 -1.99
C ILE A 67 12.06 10.93 -2.92
N GLY A 68 12.91 11.87 -3.36
CA GLY A 68 13.88 11.64 -4.43
C GLY A 68 13.22 11.39 -5.79
N TYR A 69 13.88 11.66 -6.89
CA TYR A 69 13.22 11.53 -8.20
C TYR A 69 14.16 11.25 -9.37
N SER A 70 15.47 11.20 -9.13
CA SER A 70 16.50 10.91 -10.13
C SER A 70 17.68 10.19 -9.50
N ASP A 71 18.63 9.74 -10.29
CA ASP A 71 19.90 9.16 -9.85
C ASP A 71 20.74 10.13 -9.03
N GLU A 72 20.77 11.41 -9.39
CA GLU A 72 21.45 12.46 -8.62
C GLU A 72 20.75 12.79 -7.30
N ARG A 73 19.43 12.63 -7.25
CA ARG A 73 18.56 12.95 -6.11
C ARG A 73 17.75 11.71 -5.71
N CYS A 74 18.45 10.64 -5.47
CA CYS A 74 17.88 9.40 -5.00
C CYS A 74 17.84 9.34 -3.46
N PHE A 75 16.97 8.51 -2.94
CA PHE A 75 16.98 8.17 -1.51
C PHE A 75 17.95 7.00 -1.27
N SER A 76 19.04 7.25 -0.54
CA SER A 76 20.03 6.24 -0.16
C SER A 76 20.02 5.91 1.34
N GLY A 77 19.08 6.47 2.09
CA GLY A 77 18.94 6.26 3.53
C GLY A 77 18.18 4.99 3.90
N ASN A 78 17.83 4.90 5.16
CA ASN A 78 17.04 3.80 5.72
C ASN A 78 15.71 4.34 6.24
N TYR A 79 14.60 3.94 5.61
CA TYR A 79 13.26 4.33 6.02
C TYR A 79 12.52 3.12 6.62
N ASP A 80 12.11 3.26 7.87
CA ASP A 80 11.28 2.29 8.56
C ASP A 80 9.85 2.86 8.72
N GLY A 81 8.91 2.33 7.98
CA GLY A 81 7.49 2.68 8.07
C GLY A 81 6.84 2.27 9.39
N GLY A 82 7.51 1.49 10.24
CA GLY A 82 7.00 1.08 11.55
C GLY A 82 5.72 0.23 11.53
N GLY A 83 5.36 -0.32 10.37
CA GLY A 83 4.08 -1.01 10.15
C GLY A 83 2.89 -0.06 9.96
N HIS A 84 3.16 1.23 9.76
CA HIS A 84 2.13 2.25 9.52
C HIS A 84 1.78 2.40 8.05
N ILE A 85 0.63 3.01 7.82
CA ILE A 85 0.05 3.24 6.48
C ILE A 85 0.34 4.67 6.03
N ILE A 86 0.70 4.83 4.74
CA ILE A 86 0.54 6.09 3.99
C ILE A 86 -0.64 5.91 3.04
N ALA A 87 -1.68 6.74 3.21
CA ALA A 87 -2.92 6.62 2.46
C ALA A 87 -3.22 7.83 1.59
N ASN A 88 -4.00 7.62 0.51
CA ASN A 88 -4.60 8.65 -0.32
C ASN A 88 -3.58 9.61 -0.98
N ALA A 89 -2.36 9.12 -1.22
CA ALA A 89 -1.34 9.89 -1.91
C ALA A 89 -1.70 10.07 -3.40
N VAL A 90 -1.69 11.29 -3.90
CA VAL A 90 -1.91 11.61 -5.32
C VAL A 90 -0.70 12.33 -5.86
N SER A 91 -0.09 11.81 -6.94
CA SER A 91 1.10 12.39 -7.57
C SER A 91 1.02 12.30 -9.09
N THR A 92 1.43 13.36 -9.77
CA THR A 92 1.68 13.36 -11.23
C THR A 92 3.15 13.09 -11.57
N GLY A 93 3.92 12.65 -10.61
CA GLY A 93 5.35 12.37 -10.71
C GLY A 93 6.22 13.61 -10.72
N LYS A 94 7.51 13.37 -10.63
CA LYS A 94 8.56 14.41 -10.72
C LYS A 94 9.42 14.16 -11.94
N THR A 95 9.63 15.18 -12.76
CA THR A 95 10.46 15.09 -13.96
C THR A 95 11.90 15.52 -13.70
N PHE A 96 12.83 14.90 -14.44
CA PHE A 96 14.25 15.25 -14.43
C PHE A 96 14.84 15.09 -15.84
N SER A 97 15.93 15.81 -16.13
CA SER A 97 16.61 15.69 -17.42
C SER A 97 17.30 14.33 -17.53
N ASP A 98 17.14 13.66 -18.66
CA ASP A 98 17.84 12.39 -18.97
C ASP A 98 19.25 12.60 -19.53
N GLY A 99 19.70 13.85 -19.67
CA GLY A 99 21.00 14.18 -20.27
C GLY A 99 21.05 14.09 -21.81
N TRP A 100 19.99 13.57 -22.44
CA TRP A 100 19.92 13.33 -23.91
C TRP A 100 18.89 14.22 -24.59
N GLY A 101 18.37 15.22 -23.89
CA GLY A 101 17.38 16.16 -24.40
C GLY A 101 15.92 15.76 -24.14
N GLY A 102 15.70 14.71 -23.39
CA GLY A 102 14.40 14.29 -22.84
C GLY A 102 14.28 14.60 -21.34
N PHE A 103 13.09 14.34 -20.83
CA PHE A 103 12.80 14.39 -19.38
C PHE A 103 12.14 13.09 -18.95
N SER A 104 12.83 12.32 -18.14
CA SER A 104 12.24 11.17 -17.45
C SER A 104 11.36 11.63 -16.30
N ALA A 105 10.45 10.77 -15.86
CA ALA A 105 9.59 11.04 -14.72
C ALA A 105 9.48 9.82 -13.80
N THR A 106 9.43 10.07 -12.49
CA THR A 106 9.20 9.02 -11.48
C THR A 106 8.02 9.37 -10.59
N ALA A 107 7.25 8.37 -10.19
CA ALA A 107 6.19 8.50 -9.20
C ALA A 107 6.17 7.31 -8.25
N GLY A 108 5.78 7.58 -6.99
CA GLY A 108 5.73 6.63 -5.88
C GLY A 108 5.71 7.38 -4.56
N ILE A 109 5.74 6.68 -3.43
CA ILE A 109 6.12 7.33 -2.17
C ILE A 109 7.58 7.80 -2.30
N PHE A 110 8.44 6.92 -2.82
CA PHE A 110 9.79 7.26 -3.27
C PHE A 110 9.81 7.28 -4.80
N GLY A 111 10.40 8.31 -5.39
CA GLY A 111 10.60 8.35 -6.85
C GLY A 111 11.79 7.47 -7.25
N TRP A 112 12.91 7.58 -6.51
CA TRP A 112 14.13 6.82 -6.76
C TRP A 112 14.81 6.41 -5.45
N VAL A 113 14.96 5.10 -5.23
CA VAL A 113 15.72 4.54 -4.11
C VAL A 113 16.99 3.88 -4.67
N SER A 114 18.17 4.31 -4.21
CA SER A 114 19.46 3.78 -4.65
C SER A 114 20.30 3.35 -3.47
N SER A 115 20.66 2.06 -3.42
CA SER A 115 21.48 1.48 -2.35
C SER A 115 20.92 1.67 -0.92
N GLY A 116 19.74 2.25 -0.78
CA GLY A 116 19.03 2.48 0.49
C GLY A 116 18.12 1.33 0.87
N SER A 117 17.35 1.52 1.94
CA SER A 117 16.33 0.57 2.37
C SER A 117 15.00 1.25 2.70
N VAL A 118 13.90 0.60 2.31
CA VAL A 118 12.54 0.94 2.74
C VAL A 118 11.91 -0.32 3.33
N GLN A 119 11.48 -0.24 4.58
CA GLN A 119 10.90 -1.40 5.25
C GLN A 119 9.65 -1.05 6.05
N ASN A 120 8.79 -2.06 6.27
CA ASN A 120 7.60 -1.98 7.13
C ASN A 120 6.66 -0.81 6.73
N LEU A 121 6.53 -0.54 5.42
CA LEU A 121 5.71 0.55 4.89
C LEU A 121 4.52 -0.01 4.12
N HIS A 122 3.33 0.46 4.45
CA HIS A 122 2.09 0.08 3.78
C HIS A 122 1.50 1.28 3.05
N VAL A 123 1.26 1.14 1.74
CA VAL A 123 0.66 2.19 0.90
C VAL A 123 -0.75 1.77 0.51
N LYS A 124 -1.72 2.66 0.71
CA LYS A 124 -3.12 2.36 0.45
C LYS A 124 -3.81 3.49 -0.31
N ALA A 125 -4.62 3.11 -1.32
CA ALA A 125 -5.44 4.03 -2.09
C ALA A 125 -4.62 5.19 -2.70
N ALA A 126 -3.41 4.89 -3.18
CA ALA A 126 -2.59 5.85 -3.91
C ALA A 126 -3.05 5.96 -5.37
N ASP A 127 -2.89 7.15 -5.95
CA ASP A 127 -3.13 7.44 -7.36
C ASP A 127 -1.89 8.12 -7.93
N PHE A 128 -1.02 7.32 -8.56
CA PHE A 128 0.26 7.77 -9.06
C PHE A 128 0.31 7.70 -10.58
N GLU A 129 0.63 8.83 -11.17
CA GLU A 129 0.85 8.99 -12.60
C GLU A 129 2.24 9.56 -12.86
N ALA A 130 2.93 9.12 -13.90
CA ALA A 130 4.15 9.77 -14.37
C ALA A 130 4.14 9.90 -15.88
N THR A 131 4.54 11.08 -16.35
CA THR A 131 4.64 11.40 -17.78
C THR A 131 6.04 11.91 -18.11
N GLY A 132 6.86 11.07 -18.73
CA GLY A 132 8.15 11.46 -19.29
C GLY A 132 7.99 12.28 -20.57
N ILE A 133 8.97 13.09 -20.97
CA ILE A 133 8.97 13.89 -22.20
C ILE A 133 10.12 13.44 -23.08
N ASN A 134 9.82 12.65 -24.16
CA ASN A 134 10.79 12.00 -25.03
C ASN A 134 11.80 11.14 -24.24
N SER A 135 11.35 10.53 -23.13
CA SER A 135 12.15 9.74 -22.21
C SER A 135 11.28 8.79 -21.40
N TYR A 136 11.78 8.26 -20.32
CA TYR A 136 11.18 7.19 -19.52
C TYR A 136 10.16 7.72 -18.52
N SER A 137 9.18 6.87 -18.14
CA SER A 137 8.37 7.08 -16.95
C SER A 137 8.31 5.80 -16.10
N PHE A 138 8.58 5.95 -14.82
CA PHE A 138 8.65 4.85 -13.86
C PHE A 138 7.67 5.10 -12.72
N VAL A 139 6.71 4.18 -12.54
CA VAL A 139 5.67 4.31 -11.53
C VAL A 139 5.60 3.07 -10.65
N GLY A 140 5.76 3.25 -9.35
CA GLY A 140 5.58 2.20 -8.36
C GLY A 140 4.92 2.74 -7.09
N GLY A 141 4.17 1.93 -6.39
CA GLY A 141 3.52 2.36 -5.16
C GLY A 141 4.51 2.67 -4.04
N ILE A 142 5.57 1.87 -3.91
CA ILE A 142 6.66 2.15 -2.98
C ILE A 142 7.73 3.01 -3.67
N ALA A 143 8.26 2.57 -4.80
CA ALA A 143 9.33 3.26 -5.51
C ALA A 143 9.10 3.28 -7.03
N GLY A 144 9.29 4.43 -7.67
CA GLY A 144 9.36 4.50 -9.14
C GLY A 144 10.53 3.69 -9.66
N VAL A 145 11.71 3.88 -9.08
CA VAL A 145 12.96 3.15 -9.38
C VAL A 145 13.58 2.58 -8.11
N CYS A 146 13.96 1.30 -8.17
CA CYS A 146 14.70 0.59 -7.12
C CYS A 146 16.05 0.13 -7.69
N TYR A 147 17.14 0.79 -7.30
CA TYR A 147 18.47 0.56 -7.84
C TYR A 147 19.43 0.05 -6.74
N GLY A 148 19.76 -1.24 -6.75
CA GLY A 148 20.59 -1.86 -5.70
C GLY A 148 20.04 -1.70 -4.28
N ALA A 149 18.74 -1.46 -4.15
CA ALA A 149 18.09 -1.11 -2.88
C ALA A 149 17.33 -2.30 -2.28
N SER A 150 17.00 -2.20 -1.00
CA SER A 150 16.22 -3.22 -0.27
C SER A 150 14.82 -2.70 0.08
N ILE A 151 13.80 -3.40 -0.40
CA ILE A 151 12.38 -3.17 -0.06
C ILE A 151 11.89 -4.37 0.74
N LYS A 152 11.51 -4.16 2.00
CA LYS A 152 11.19 -5.28 2.90
C LYS A 152 9.93 -5.03 3.71
N ASN A 153 9.09 -6.08 3.84
CA ASN A 153 7.86 -6.01 4.63
C ASN A 153 6.95 -4.85 4.20
N CYS A 154 6.80 -4.65 2.90
CA CYS A 154 6.03 -3.53 2.35
C CYS A 154 4.79 -4.02 1.59
N SER A 155 3.73 -3.24 1.60
CA SER A 155 2.55 -3.55 0.78
C SER A 155 1.99 -2.33 0.07
N VAL A 156 1.35 -2.59 -1.09
CA VAL A 156 0.58 -1.60 -1.84
C VAL A 156 -0.79 -2.17 -2.14
N THR A 157 -1.83 -1.48 -1.70
CA THR A 157 -3.20 -1.96 -1.82
C THR A 157 -4.16 -0.91 -2.37
N ASN A 158 -5.15 -1.35 -3.16
CA ASN A 158 -6.25 -0.50 -3.65
C ASN A 158 -5.79 0.75 -4.40
N SER A 159 -4.69 0.68 -5.13
CA SER A 159 -4.01 1.83 -5.74
C SER A 159 -4.11 1.81 -7.26
N THR A 160 -4.03 2.99 -7.87
CA THR A 160 -3.90 3.17 -9.32
C THR A 160 -2.50 3.68 -9.64
N LEU A 161 -1.84 3.03 -10.59
CA LEU A 161 -0.44 3.27 -10.95
C LEU A 161 -0.36 3.34 -12.47
N GLU A 162 -0.06 4.50 -13.02
CA GLU A 162 -0.13 4.74 -14.46
C GLU A 162 1.12 5.43 -15.00
N SER A 163 1.87 4.74 -15.86
CA SER A 163 2.95 5.35 -16.64
C SER A 163 2.43 5.72 -18.02
N ILE A 164 2.51 7.03 -18.35
CA ILE A 164 1.94 7.58 -19.55
C ILE A 164 3.06 8.01 -20.50
N ARG A 165 3.04 7.57 -21.73
CA ARG A 165 3.52 8.20 -22.93
C ARG A 165 3.95 7.27 -24.09
N ASP A 166 4.10 7.90 -25.30
CA ASP A 166 4.34 7.31 -26.62
C ASP A 166 5.81 6.92 -26.91
N TYR A 167 6.69 6.84 -25.91
CA TYR A 167 8.09 6.44 -26.09
C TYR A 167 8.36 5.11 -25.41
N ASN A 168 9.29 4.31 -25.93
CA ASN A 168 9.66 3.00 -25.39
C ASN A 168 10.15 3.11 -23.92
N ASN A 169 9.90 2.06 -23.12
CA ASN A 169 10.38 1.89 -21.75
C ASN A 169 9.63 2.71 -20.68
N ASN A 170 8.30 2.75 -20.77
CA ASN A 170 7.45 3.23 -19.69
C ASN A 170 7.05 2.04 -18.83
N CYS A 171 7.36 2.09 -17.55
CA CYS A 171 7.20 0.97 -16.64
C CYS A 171 6.25 1.32 -15.50
N ALA A 172 5.29 0.46 -15.22
CA ALA A 172 4.46 0.56 -14.04
C ALA A 172 4.35 -0.79 -13.32
N GLY A 173 4.54 -0.78 -12.01
CA GLY A 173 4.36 -1.95 -11.15
C GLY A 173 3.77 -1.56 -9.81
N SER A 174 3.08 -2.48 -9.13
CA SER A 174 2.46 -2.12 -7.85
C SER A 174 3.48 -1.75 -6.78
N ILE A 175 4.60 -2.45 -6.69
CA ILE A 175 5.64 -2.16 -5.70
C ILE A 175 6.70 -1.22 -6.30
N ALA A 176 7.26 -1.59 -7.45
CA ALA A 176 8.27 -0.78 -8.13
C ALA A 176 7.98 -0.67 -9.63
N GLY A 177 8.24 0.52 -10.21
CA GLY A 177 8.17 0.71 -11.66
C GLY A 177 9.32 0.00 -12.36
N TYR A 178 10.53 0.20 -11.86
CA TYR A 178 11.78 -0.36 -12.39
C TYR A 178 12.65 -0.91 -11.26
N SER A 179 13.32 -2.01 -11.51
CA SER A 179 14.29 -2.60 -10.58
C SER A 179 15.56 -3.01 -11.28
N ALA A 180 16.72 -2.59 -10.77
CA ALA A 180 18.02 -3.08 -11.12
C ALA A 180 18.76 -3.51 -9.85
N GLY A 181 19.00 -4.81 -9.67
CA GLY A 181 19.66 -5.37 -8.48
C GLY A 181 18.88 -5.15 -7.18
N GLY A 182 17.59 -4.90 -7.25
CA GLY A 182 16.73 -4.68 -6.08
C GLY A 182 16.44 -5.97 -5.31
N THR A 183 16.39 -5.90 -3.99
CA THR A 183 15.97 -7.03 -3.14
C THR A 183 14.61 -6.72 -2.54
N PHE A 184 13.64 -7.58 -2.83
CA PHE A 184 12.27 -7.50 -2.32
C PHE A 184 11.99 -8.71 -1.42
N GLU A 185 11.69 -8.48 -0.16
CA GLU A 185 11.41 -9.55 0.80
C GLU A 185 10.10 -9.26 1.54
N ASN A 186 9.20 -10.24 1.58
CA ASN A 186 7.90 -10.13 2.23
C ASN A 186 7.11 -8.90 1.74
N CYS A 187 6.94 -8.78 0.42
CA CYS A 187 6.22 -7.64 -0.16
C CYS A 187 4.94 -8.09 -0.88
N ALA A 188 3.90 -7.29 -0.75
CA ALA A 188 2.56 -7.61 -1.18
C ALA A 188 1.96 -6.54 -2.11
N ALA A 189 1.39 -6.97 -3.23
CA ALA A 189 0.61 -6.15 -4.14
C ALA A 189 -0.81 -6.69 -4.23
N GLU A 190 -1.82 -5.95 -3.77
CA GLU A 190 -3.19 -6.43 -3.76
C GLU A 190 -4.18 -5.39 -4.29
N ASN A 191 -5.10 -5.86 -5.16
CA ASN A 191 -6.23 -5.09 -5.67
C ASN A 191 -5.82 -3.75 -6.32
N ASN A 192 -4.68 -3.72 -7.02
CA ASN A 192 -4.18 -2.53 -7.69
C ASN A 192 -4.56 -2.51 -9.16
N GLN A 193 -4.68 -1.31 -9.71
CA GLN A 193 -4.80 -1.06 -11.14
C GLN A 193 -3.48 -0.53 -11.68
N VAL A 194 -2.80 -1.34 -12.48
CA VAL A 194 -1.53 -0.97 -13.13
C VAL A 194 -1.78 -0.75 -14.61
N LYS A 195 -1.44 0.44 -15.09
CA LYS A 195 -1.51 0.80 -16.50
C LYS A 195 -0.16 1.31 -16.98
N SER A 196 0.32 0.77 -18.08
CA SER A 196 1.60 1.18 -18.64
C SER A 196 1.53 1.33 -20.16
N MET A 197 2.27 2.29 -20.69
CA MET A 197 2.43 2.45 -22.14
C MET A 197 3.44 1.47 -22.75
N ALA A 198 4.18 0.70 -21.92
CA ALA A 198 5.06 -0.37 -22.39
C ALA A 198 5.02 -1.59 -21.48
N TYR A 199 5.58 -1.51 -20.26
CA TYR A 199 5.81 -2.66 -19.40
C TYR A 199 4.99 -2.54 -18.12
N GLY A 200 3.91 -3.29 -18.04
CA GLY A 200 3.04 -3.35 -16.86
C GLY A 200 3.22 -4.65 -16.09
N GLY A 201 3.51 -4.58 -14.79
CA GLY A 201 3.61 -5.74 -13.92
C GLY A 201 2.73 -5.64 -12.70
N GLY A 202 2.12 -6.74 -12.29
CA GLY A 202 1.32 -6.78 -11.06
C GLY A 202 2.14 -6.45 -9.81
N PHE A 203 3.45 -6.73 -9.85
CA PHE A 203 4.39 -6.42 -8.77
C PHE A 203 5.45 -5.40 -9.22
N VAL A 204 6.20 -5.66 -10.29
CA VAL A 204 7.25 -4.79 -10.84
C VAL A 204 7.05 -4.57 -12.33
N GLY A 205 7.22 -3.34 -12.82
CA GLY A 205 7.05 -3.00 -14.24
C GLY A 205 8.15 -3.60 -15.10
N GLU A 206 9.42 -3.31 -14.79
CA GLU A 206 10.59 -3.83 -15.49
C GLU A 206 11.69 -4.23 -14.50
N VAL A 207 12.40 -5.30 -14.84
CA VAL A 207 13.62 -5.74 -14.17
C VAL A 207 14.74 -5.77 -15.20
N ASP A 208 15.81 -4.97 -14.99
CA ASP A 208 16.93 -4.83 -15.91
C ASP A 208 18.23 -4.56 -15.13
N ASP A 209 19.37 -5.07 -15.56
CA ASP A 209 20.66 -4.81 -14.92
C ASP A 209 21.29 -3.47 -15.30
N ASP A 210 20.72 -2.80 -16.32
CA ASP A 210 21.09 -1.47 -16.84
C ASP A 210 22.58 -1.29 -17.18
N ASN A 211 23.38 -2.35 -17.24
CA ASN A 211 24.83 -2.33 -17.47
C ASN A 211 25.62 -1.30 -16.61
N ALA A 212 25.03 -0.75 -15.55
CA ALA A 212 25.58 0.35 -14.77
C ALA A 212 26.40 -0.12 -13.55
N GLY A 213 26.96 -1.32 -13.62
CA GLY A 213 27.84 -1.86 -12.58
C GLY A 213 27.15 -2.57 -11.43
N ILE A 214 25.87 -2.85 -11.53
CA ILE A 214 25.17 -3.76 -10.61
C ILE A 214 25.58 -5.19 -10.95
N THR A 215 26.17 -5.87 -9.98
CA THR A 215 26.65 -7.24 -10.13
C THR A 215 25.72 -8.29 -9.50
N THR A 216 24.73 -7.84 -8.75
CA THR A 216 23.80 -8.70 -8.02
C THR A 216 22.42 -8.59 -8.67
N PRO A 217 21.87 -9.69 -9.20
CA PRO A 217 20.53 -9.68 -9.78
C PRO A 217 19.44 -9.37 -8.76
N SER A 218 18.32 -8.82 -9.25
CA SER A 218 17.13 -8.58 -8.44
C SER A 218 16.61 -9.89 -7.83
N ALA A 219 16.15 -9.83 -6.58
CA ALA A 219 15.66 -10.98 -5.83
C ALA A 219 14.29 -10.69 -5.21
N PHE A 220 13.38 -11.64 -5.37
CA PHE A 220 12.02 -11.57 -4.83
C PHE A 220 11.80 -12.78 -3.91
N ILE A 221 11.60 -12.54 -2.63
CA ILE A 221 11.44 -13.59 -1.61
C ILE A 221 10.15 -13.36 -0.86
N ASN A 222 9.28 -14.37 -0.80
CA ASN A 222 7.98 -14.29 -0.15
C ASN A 222 7.15 -13.10 -0.66
N CYS A 223 7.08 -12.91 -1.98
CA CYS A 223 6.38 -11.77 -2.59
C CYS A 223 5.16 -12.23 -3.38
N TYR A 224 4.15 -11.39 -3.50
CA TYR A 224 2.99 -11.73 -4.30
C TYR A 224 2.31 -10.56 -5.01
N ALA A 225 1.56 -10.89 -6.07
CA ALA A 225 0.58 -10.02 -6.69
C ALA A 225 -0.78 -10.76 -6.73
N ALA A 226 -1.80 -10.17 -6.11
CA ALA A 226 -3.13 -10.73 -6.04
C ALA A 226 -4.21 -9.71 -6.42
N LYS A 227 -5.24 -10.16 -7.14
CA LYS A 227 -6.41 -9.36 -7.54
C LYS A 227 -6.05 -8.06 -8.29
N CYS A 228 -4.86 -7.98 -8.85
CA CYS A 228 -4.43 -6.82 -9.62
C CYS A 228 -4.99 -6.84 -11.04
N LYS A 229 -5.18 -5.66 -11.61
CA LYS A 229 -5.52 -5.49 -13.01
C LYS A 229 -4.37 -4.79 -13.73
N VAL A 230 -3.70 -5.51 -14.63
CA VAL A 230 -2.58 -4.99 -15.39
C VAL A 230 -3.00 -4.76 -16.84
N THR A 231 -2.79 -3.55 -17.33
CA THR A 231 -3.05 -3.17 -18.72
C THR A 231 -1.79 -2.56 -19.31
N ALA A 232 -1.26 -3.16 -20.36
CA ALA A 232 -0.20 -2.55 -21.14
C ALA A 232 -0.77 -2.05 -22.49
N THR A 233 -0.32 -0.86 -22.90
CA THR A 233 -0.73 -0.22 -24.18
C THR A 233 0.50 0.30 -24.89
N THR A 234 0.41 0.51 -26.20
CA THR A 234 1.39 1.33 -26.92
C THR A 234 0.71 2.14 -28.02
N GLY A 235 1.07 3.39 -28.13
CA GLY A 235 0.62 4.26 -29.21
C GLY A 235 1.46 4.14 -30.48
N ASP A 236 2.63 3.50 -30.41
CA ASP A 236 3.61 3.42 -31.50
C ASP A 236 3.66 2.02 -32.15
N SER A 237 3.74 2.00 -33.48
CA SER A 237 3.91 0.75 -34.27
C SER A 237 5.30 0.09 -34.12
N GLN A 238 6.28 0.80 -33.62
CA GLN A 238 7.64 0.31 -33.35
C GLN A 238 7.84 -0.12 -31.88
N GLY A 239 6.87 0.20 -30.98
CA GLY A 239 6.98 -0.04 -29.56
C GLY A 239 6.73 -1.48 -29.15
N SER A 240 6.99 -1.75 -27.89
CA SER A 240 6.72 -3.01 -27.21
C SER A 240 5.61 -2.83 -26.16
N SER A 241 4.79 -3.86 -25.95
CA SER A 241 3.71 -3.84 -24.96
C SER A 241 3.62 -5.17 -24.24
N PHE A 242 4.00 -5.19 -22.97
CA PHE A 242 4.08 -6.41 -22.19
C PHE A 242 3.32 -6.27 -20.88
N ALA A 243 2.44 -7.23 -20.60
CA ALA A 243 1.72 -7.29 -19.33
C ALA A 243 2.04 -8.59 -18.59
N GLY A 244 2.60 -8.47 -17.40
CA GLY A 244 2.94 -9.60 -16.55
C GLY A 244 2.15 -9.60 -15.24
N GLY A 245 1.78 -10.78 -14.78
CA GLY A 245 1.14 -10.92 -13.47
C GLY A 245 2.07 -10.55 -12.33
N PHE A 246 3.37 -10.80 -12.48
CA PHE A 246 4.41 -10.38 -11.54
C PHE A 246 5.28 -9.28 -12.13
N ALA A 247 6.06 -9.55 -13.17
CA ALA A 247 6.92 -8.58 -13.86
C ALA A 247 6.43 -8.29 -15.28
N GLY A 248 6.39 -7.03 -15.70
CA GLY A 248 6.03 -6.67 -17.08
C GLY A 248 7.07 -7.13 -18.07
N GLN A 249 8.33 -6.78 -17.84
CA GLN A 249 9.49 -7.21 -18.64
C GLN A 249 10.68 -7.56 -17.75
N ILE A 250 11.50 -8.50 -18.24
CA ILE A 250 12.83 -8.80 -17.69
C ILE A 250 13.83 -8.70 -18.83
N THR A 251 14.87 -7.87 -18.64
CA THR A 251 15.89 -7.55 -19.63
C THR A 251 17.28 -7.63 -19.01
N ASN A 252 18.24 -8.23 -19.70
CA ASN A 252 19.67 -8.28 -19.33
C ASN A 252 19.99 -8.82 -17.93
N GLU A 253 19.01 -9.29 -17.17
CA GLU A 253 19.15 -9.77 -15.80
C GLU A 253 18.67 -11.22 -15.66
N THR A 254 19.15 -11.90 -14.62
CA THR A 254 18.67 -13.24 -14.23
C THR A 254 18.12 -13.17 -12.80
N PRO A 255 16.97 -12.51 -12.59
CA PRO A 255 16.39 -12.37 -11.26
C PRO A 255 15.89 -13.70 -10.71
N THR A 256 15.72 -13.74 -9.39
CA THR A 256 15.20 -14.91 -8.67
C THR A 256 13.87 -14.58 -8.00
N ALA A 257 12.93 -15.56 -8.01
CA ALA A 257 11.73 -15.52 -7.20
C ALA A 257 11.62 -16.81 -6.38
N GLU A 258 11.51 -16.68 -5.08
CA GLU A 258 11.35 -17.79 -4.14
C GLU A 258 10.14 -17.57 -3.25
N ASN A 259 9.30 -18.61 -3.09
CA ASN A 259 8.07 -18.58 -2.30
C ASN A 259 7.13 -17.43 -2.73
N CYS A 260 7.00 -17.19 -4.02
CA CYS A 260 6.17 -16.13 -4.58
C CYS A 260 4.90 -16.68 -5.23
N PHE A 261 3.88 -15.84 -5.34
CA PHE A 261 2.70 -16.24 -6.11
C PHE A 261 2.02 -15.10 -6.86
N VAL A 262 1.23 -15.50 -7.87
CA VAL A 262 0.35 -14.62 -8.65
C VAL A 262 -1.05 -15.22 -8.62
N TYR A 263 -2.03 -14.49 -8.12
CA TYR A 263 -3.38 -15.00 -7.99
C TYR A 263 -4.44 -13.99 -8.42
N HIS A 264 -5.37 -14.44 -9.29
CA HIS A 264 -6.51 -13.66 -9.75
C HIS A 264 -6.08 -12.31 -10.37
N VAL A 265 -4.97 -12.30 -11.13
CA VAL A 265 -4.48 -11.11 -11.84
C VAL A 265 -5.04 -11.08 -13.26
N SER A 266 -5.74 -10.00 -13.59
CA SER A 266 -6.29 -9.77 -14.93
C SER A 266 -5.25 -9.06 -15.81
N LEU A 267 -4.85 -9.70 -16.91
CA LEU A 267 -3.87 -9.19 -17.86
C LEU A 267 -4.54 -8.75 -19.15
N SER A 268 -4.21 -7.59 -19.67
CA SER A 268 -4.75 -7.09 -20.93
C SER A 268 -3.75 -6.24 -21.71
N LEU A 269 -3.85 -6.34 -23.04
CA LEU A 269 -3.18 -5.46 -23.99
C LEU A 269 -4.24 -4.63 -24.71
N LYS A 270 -4.07 -3.31 -24.78
CA LYS A 270 -5.04 -2.43 -25.41
C LYS A 270 -4.38 -1.60 -26.52
N GLU A 271 -5.13 -1.41 -27.62
CA GLU A 271 -4.80 -0.51 -28.74
C GLU A 271 -3.40 -0.75 -29.32
N THR A 272 -2.98 -2.00 -29.39
CA THR A 272 -1.60 -2.35 -29.73
C THR A 272 -1.38 -2.28 -31.23
N LYS A 273 -0.66 -1.28 -31.68
CA LYS A 273 0.08 -1.29 -32.93
C LYS A 273 1.50 -1.82 -32.73
N ALA A 274 1.83 -2.28 -31.52
CA ALA A 274 3.15 -2.76 -31.15
C ALA A 274 3.64 -3.87 -32.08
N SER A 275 4.89 -3.77 -32.50
CA SER A 275 5.57 -4.84 -33.24
C SER A 275 5.82 -6.06 -32.35
N HIS A 276 5.96 -5.85 -31.03
CA HIS A 276 6.18 -6.90 -30.04
C HIS A 276 5.18 -6.73 -28.88
N GLN A 277 4.39 -7.77 -28.65
CA GLN A 277 3.39 -7.76 -27.59
C GLN A 277 3.18 -9.14 -26.99
N SER A 278 3.07 -9.21 -25.68
CA SER A 278 2.79 -10.46 -24.99
C SER A 278 2.25 -10.26 -23.57
N ILE A 279 1.59 -11.29 -23.08
CA ILE A 279 1.18 -11.42 -21.68
C ILE A 279 1.83 -12.65 -21.07
N GLY A 280 2.01 -12.66 -19.75
CA GLY A 280 2.51 -13.83 -19.05
C GLY A 280 2.26 -13.77 -17.55
N VAL A 281 2.22 -14.93 -16.91
CA VAL A 281 1.90 -15.03 -15.48
C VAL A 281 2.99 -14.39 -14.63
N PHE A 282 4.22 -14.87 -14.71
CA PHE A 282 5.35 -14.33 -13.94
C PHE A 282 6.10 -13.23 -14.68
N ALA A 283 6.17 -13.30 -16.01
CA ALA A 283 6.76 -12.24 -16.81
C ALA A 283 5.98 -12.01 -18.10
N GLY A 284 5.63 -10.76 -18.41
CA GLY A 284 5.01 -10.39 -19.68
C GLY A 284 5.96 -10.65 -20.84
N ASN A 285 7.25 -10.37 -20.66
CA ASN A 285 8.31 -10.69 -21.61
C ASN A 285 9.64 -11.02 -20.90
N LEU A 286 10.45 -11.86 -21.55
CA LEU A 286 11.84 -12.12 -21.23
C LEU A 286 12.66 -11.74 -22.47
N TRP A 287 13.37 -10.61 -22.40
CA TRP A 287 14.14 -10.10 -23.51
C TRP A 287 15.58 -10.60 -23.45
N GLY A 288 16.01 -11.31 -24.49
CA GLY A 288 17.35 -11.88 -24.56
C GLY A 288 17.52 -12.79 -25.78
N ASN A 289 17.34 -12.24 -27.01
CA ASN A 289 17.46 -12.99 -28.25
C ASN A 289 18.88 -13.01 -28.86
N LEU A 290 19.88 -12.53 -28.15
CA LEU A 290 21.26 -12.58 -28.61
C LEU A 290 22.04 -13.66 -27.84
N PRO A 291 22.99 -14.36 -28.47
CA PRO A 291 23.71 -15.49 -27.85
C PRO A 291 24.54 -15.13 -26.60
N TYR A 292 24.55 -13.85 -26.23
CA TYR A 292 25.30 -13.32 -25.08
C TYR A 292 24.41 -12.78 -23.94
N TYR A 293 23.08 -12.61 -24.15
CA TYR A 293 22.16 -12.10 -23.15
C TYR A 293 20.91 -12.97 -23.11
N GLN A 294 20.90 -13.98 -22.27
CA GLN A 294 19.72 -14.80 -22.01
C GLN A 294 19.13 -14.36 -20.66
N SER A 295 18.17 -13.47 -20.68
CA SER A 295 17.38 -13.18 -19.50
C SER A 295 16.61 -14.42 -19.08
N GLN A 296 16.76 -14.82 -17.85
CA GLN A 296 16.07 -15.96 -17.27
C GLN A 296 15.40 -15.46 -15.98
N PHE A 297 14.22 -15.93 -15.71
CA PHE A 297 13.59 -15.74 -14.41
C PHE A 297 13.69 -17.07 -13.65
N ILE A 298 14.53 -17.14 -12.64
CA ILE A 298 14.70 -18.32 -11.81
C ILE A 298 13.59 -18.36 -10.78
N ILE A 299 12.65 -19.27 -10.94
CA ILE A 299 11.45 -19.39 -10.14
C ILE A 299 11.52 -20.67 -9.31
N GLN A 300 11.45 -20.55 -7.99
CA GLN A 300 11.49 -21.67 -7.03
C GLN A 300 10.33 -21.57 -6.03
N ASN A 301 9.63 -22.68 -5.80
CA ASN A 301 8.50 -22.78 -4.89
C ASN A 301 7.45 -21.67 -5.09
N CYS A 302 7.13 -21.40 -6.37
CA CYS A 302 6.18 -20.35 -6.74
C CYS A 302 4.91 -20.94 -7.32
N TYR A 303 3.79 -20.25 -7.15
CA TYR A 303 2.47 -20.72 -7.51
C TYR A 303 1.67 -19.66 -8.25
N TYR A 304 0.69 -20.08 -9.04
CA TYR A 304 -0.27 -19.16 -9.66
C TYR A 304 -1.65 -19.80 -9.82
N GLY A 305 -2.67 -18.95 -9.93
CA GLY A 305 -4.05 -19.36 -10.19
C GLY A 305 -4.89 -18.21 -10.70
N GLU A 306 -5.97 -18.52 -11.43
CA GLU A 306 -6.99 -17.58 -11.90
C GLU A 306 -6.44 -16.36 -12.68
N CYS A 307 -5.36 -16.53 -13.46
CA CYS A 307 -4.74 -15.43 -14.21
C CYS A 307 -5.21 -15.32 -15.67
N GLY A 308 -6.09 -16.23 -16.13
CA GLY A 308 -6.57 -16.25 -17.52
C GLY A 308 -5.53 -16.65 -18.57
N THR A 309 -4.30 -16.93 -18.18
CA THR A 309 -3.19 -17.43 -19.02
C THR A 309 -2.27 -18.34 -18.21
N THR A 310 -1.56 -19.20 -18.91
CA THR A 310 -0.46 -20.03 -18.35
C THR A 310 0.88 -19.69 -18.98
N GLU A 311 0.90 -18.71 -19.89
CA GLU A 311 2.12 -18.31 -20.60
C GLU A 311 3.16 -17.72 -19.64
N ARG A 312 4.41 -18.03 -19.88
CA ARG A 312 5.59 -17.52 -19.14
C ARG A 312 5.47 -17.64 -17.62
N ALA A 313 4.88 -18.74 -17.16
CA ALA A 313 4.82 -19.09 -15.75
C ALA A 313 6.18 -19.60 -15.21
N GLY A 314 7.13 -19.92 -16.09
CA GLY A 314 8.39 -20.55 -15.71
C GLY A 314 8.14 -21.91 -15.05
N ASN A 315 8.83 -22.16 -13.93
CA ASN A 315 8.66 -23.38 -13.12
C ASN A 315 7.56 -23.21 -12.03
N ALA A 316 6.78 -22.13 -12.04
CA ALA A 316 5.69 -21.97 -11.09
C ALA A 316 4.58 -22.99 -11.33
N ALA A 317 4.00 -23.51 -10.27
CA ALA A 317 2.95 -24.50 -10.35
C ALA A 317 1.54 -23.86 -10.37
N LEU A 318 0.73 -24.26 -11.34
CA LEU A 318 -0.69 -23.91 -11.37
C LEU A 318 -1.40 -24.56 -10.19
N LYS A 319 -2.22 -23.78 -9.49
CA LYS A 319 -3.08 -24.18 -8.39
C LYS A 319 -4.53 -23.77 -8.67
N SER A 320 -5.47 -24.59 -8.20
CA SER A 320 -6.89 -24.26 -8.28
C SER A 320 -7.30 -23.16 -7.28
N ALA A 321 -8.45 -22.52 -7.54
CA ALA A 321 -9.02 -21.58 -6.58
C ALA A 321 -9.22 -22.23 -5.20
N GLU A 322 -9.72 -23.48 -5.15
CA GLU A 322 -9.90 -24.23 -3.91
C GLU A 322 -8.58 -24.41 -3.13
N GLU A 323 -7.44 -24.68 -3.81
CA GLU A 323 -6.13 -24.81 -3.15
C GLU A 323 -5.64 -23.47 -2.59
N PHE A 324 -5.99 -22.34 -3.22
CA PHE A 324 -5.74 -21.00 -2.68
C PHE A 324 -6.63 -20.70 -1.49
N GLU A 325 -7.92 -21.00 -1.56
CA GLU A 325 -8.92 -20.69 -0.54
C GLU A 325 -8.79 -21.54 0.73
N ASN A 326 -8.41 -22.83 0.59
CA ASN A 326 -8.38 -23.78 1.71
C ASN A 326 -7.05 -23.81 2.50
N GLY A 327 -6.12 -22.92 2.18
CA GLY A 327 -4.82 -22.82 2.84
C GLY A 327 -3.77 -23.81 2.37
N THR A 328 -4.02 -24.58 1.32
CA THR A 328 -3.02 -25.50 0.73
C THR A 328 -1.82 -24.70 0.22
N VAL A 329 -2.05 -23.63 -0.55
CA VAL A 329 -0.97 -22.78 -1.09
C VAL A 329 -0.22 -22.06 0.04
N ALA A 330 -0.92 -21.56 1.08
CA ALA A 330 -0.27 -20.95 2.24
C ALA A 330 0.73 -21.90 2.93
N LYS A 331 0.36 -23.16 3.11
CA LYS A 331 1.24 -24.19 3.67
C LYS A 331 2.45 -24.49 2.79
N LEU A 332 2.27 -24.51 1.47
CA LEU A 332 3.35 -24.75 0.51
C LEU A 332 4.35 -23.60 0.49
N LEU A 333 3.88 -22.36 0.61
CA LEU A 333 4.71 -21.17 0.67
C LEU A 333 5.49 -21.04 2.00
N GLY A 334 5.00 -21.67 3.07
CA GLY A 334 5.69 -21.73 4.37
C GLY A 334 5.27 -20.64 5.35
N ASN A 335 6.04 -20.48 6.42
CA ASN A 335 5.67 -19.71 7.63
C ASN A 335 5.54 -18.19 7.41
N ALA A 336 6.02 -17.66 6.31
CA ALA A 336 5.84 -16.26 5.97
C ALA A 336 4.40 -15.92 5.63
N PHE A 337 3.60 -16.94 5.28
CA PHE A 337 2.22 -16.77 4.82
C PHE A 337 1.21 -17.38 5.80
N VAL A 338 0.05 -16.75 5.87
CA VAL A 338 -1.15 -17.27 6.55
C VAL A 338 -2.32 -17.24 5.59
N GLN A 339 -3.30 -18.13 5.79
CA GLN A 339 -4.53 -18.05 4.99
C GLN A 339 -5.34 -16.83 5.41
N HIS A 340 -5.71 -15.99 4.45
CA HIS A 340 -6.53 -14.82 4.66
C HIS A 340 -7.58 -14.71 3.53
N GLY A 341 -8.83 -14.89 3.88
CA GLY A 341 -9.90 -14.92 2.86
C GLY A 341 -9.68 -16.01 1.81
N ASP A 342 -9.63 -15.64 0.55
CA ASP A 342 -9.57 -16.51 -0.61
C ASP A 342 -8.15 -16.80 -1.13
N PHE A 343 -7.10 -16.25 -0.46
CA PHE A 343 -5.69 -16.54 -0.82
C PHE A 343 -4.75 -16.31 0.36
N PRO A 344 -3.47 -16.78 0.28
CA PRO A 344 -2.46 -16.51 1.29
C PRO A 344 -2.09 -15.03 1.36
N ALA A 345 -1.96 -14.48 2.56
CA ALA A 345 -1.38 -13.16 2.81
C ALA A 345 -0.12 -13.29 3.66
N LEU A 346 0.75 -12.29 3.65
CA LEU A 346 1.92 -12.26 4.50
C LEU A 346 1.51 -12.11 5.97
N SER A 347 2.07 -12.95 6.83
CA SER A 347 1.73 -12.97 8.25
C SER A 347 2.04 -11.66 9.00
N ILE A 348 2.90 -10.84 8.40
CA ILE A 348 3.34 -9.54 8.93
C ILE A 348 2.51 -8.35 8.44
N GLU A 349 1.62 -8.54 7.46
CA GLU A 349 0.75 -7.46 6.98
C GLU A 349 -0.16 -6.96 8.10
N PRO A 350 -0.55 -5.66 8.06
CA PRO A 350 -1.49 -5.12 9.04
C PRO A 350 -2.80 -5.90 9.06
N ALA A 351 -3.29 -6.20 10.26
CA ALA A 351 -4.60 -6.82 10.41
C ALA A 351 -5.72 -5.90 9.88
N ASP A 352 -6.82 -6.50 9.45
CA ASP A 352 -8.01 -5.77 9.02
C ASP A 352 -8.82 -5.29 10.23
N TYR A 353 -8.80 -3.98 10.48
CA TYR A 353 -9.56 -3.32 11.54
C TYR A 353 -10.94 -2.83 11.12
N SER A 354 -11.39 -3.11 9.89
CA SER A 354 -12.67 -2.59 9.37
C SER A 354 -13.87 -2.89 10.26
N LYS A 355 -13.94 -4.08 10.85
CA LYS A 355 -14.98 -4.46 11.81
C LYS A 355 -14.89 -3.67 13.13
N VAL A 356 -13.68 -3.44 13.64
CA VAL A 356 -13.43 -2.63 14.85
C VAL A 356 -13.88 -1.19 14.60
N ASP A 357 -13.48 -0.61 13.47
CA ASP A 357 -13.83 0.77 13.10
C ASP A 357 -15.34 0.94 12.90
N ALA A 358 -16.00 -0.04 12.28
CA ALA A 358 -17.44 -0.05 12.15
C ALA A 358 -18.16 -0.15 13.51
N ALA A 359 -17.65 -0.98 14.43
CA ALA A 359 -18.20 -1.10 15.78
C ALA A 359 -18.02 0.17 16.61
N ILE A 360 -16.84 0.82 16.52
CA ILE A 360 -16.58 2.12 17.15
C ILE A 360 -17.53 3.20 16.58
N ALA A 361 -17.63 3.30 15.25
CA ALA A 361 -18.51 4.25 14.59
C ALA A 361 -19.99 4.04 14.95
N LYS A 362 -20.40 2.80 15.23
CA LYS A 362 -21.73 2.47 15.73
C LYS A 362 -21.91 2.95 17.18
N ALA A 363 -20.90 2.73 18.04
CA ALA A 363 -20.91 3.21 19.43
C ALA A 363 -20.99 4.75 19.52
N ASP A 364 -20.24 5.46 18.67
CA ASP A 364 -20.18 6.92 18.63
C ASP A 364 -21.50 7.59 18.19
N LYS A 365 -22.33 6.88 17.42
CA LYS A 365 -23.66 7.35 17.01
C LYS A 365 -24.72 7.22 18.11
N LEU A 366 -24.45 6.50 19.20
CA LEU A 366 -25.39 6.29 20.28
C LEU A 366 -25.43 7.49 21.23
N ASN A 367 -26.63 7.92 21.56
CA ASN A 367 -26.83 8.98 22.59
C ASN A 367 -26.66 8.37 23.99
N ARG A 368 -25.52 8.61 24.64
CA ARG A 368 -25.16 8.05 25.95
C ARG A 368 -26.21 8.36 27.04
N ASP A 369 -26.87 9.51 26.97
CA ASP A 369 -27.84 9.96 27.97
C ASP A 369 -29.13 9.11 27.98
N GLU A 370 -29.37 8.34 26.93
CA GLU A 370 -30.55 7.46 26.82
C GLU A 370 -30.38 6.13 27.57
N TYR A 371 -29.14 5.76 27.94
CA TYR A 371 -28.84 4.47 28.56
C TYR A 371 -28.55 4.57 30.06
N LYS A 372 -28.88 3.50 30.80
CA LYS A 372 -28.65 3.44 32.26
C LYS A 372 -27.16 3.45 32.60
N ASP A 373 -26.37 2.72 31.85
CA ASP A 373 -24.91 2.63 31.98
C ASP A 373 -24.30 2.42 30.60
N PHE A 374 -23.31 3.23 30.24
CA PHE A 374 -22.57 3.16 28.99
C PHE A 374 -21.10 2.75 29.19
N SER A 375 -20.70 2.52 30.43
CA SER A 375 -19.29 2.31 30.82
C SER A 375 -18.66 1.06 30.17
N ALA A 376 -19.44 0.00 29.95
CA ALA A 376 -18.97 -1.22 29.28
C ALA A 376 -18.58 -0.97 27.82
N VAL A 377 -19.34 -0.15 27.09
CA VAL A 377 -19.02 0.23 25.70
C VAL A 377 -17.74 1.08 25.68
N GLU A 378 -17.63 2.07 26.56
CA GLU A 378 -16.42 2.90 26.65
C GLU A 378 -15.18 2.07 27.02
N ALA A 379 -15.32 1.10 27.90
CA ALA A 379 -14.23 0.21 28.28
C ALA A 379 -13.79 -0.67 27.10
N ALA A 380 -14.74 -1.24 26.34
CA ALA A 380 -14.43 -2.04 25.17
C ALA A 380 -13.73 -1.23 24.07
N VAL A 381 -14.20 0.00 23.81
CA VAL A 381 -13.54 0.91 22.85
C VAL A 381 -12.13 1.29 23.29
N ARG A 382 -11.92 1.60 24.57
CA ARG A 382 -10.59 1.92 25.12
C ARG A 382 -9.63 0.72 25.13
N ALA A 383 -10.14 -0.50 25.13
CA ALA A 383 -9.35 -1.72 25.10
C ALA A 383 -8.83 -2.10 23.71
N VAL A 384 -9.20 -1.35 22.66
CA VAL A 384 -8.72 -1.61 21.30
C VAL A 384 -7.22 -1.35 21.23
N VAL A 385 -6.47 -2.38 20.80
CA VAL A 385 -5.03 -2.31 20.53
C VAL A 385 -4.82 -2.28 19.02
N ARG A 386 -4.18 -1.24 18.51
CA ARG A 386 -3.81 -1.08 17.10
C ARG A 386 -2.42 -1.65 16.80
N GLY A 387 -2.09 -1.83 15.52
CA GLY A 387 -0.77 -2.27 15.08
C GLY A 387 -0.56 -3.79 15.12
N LYS A 388 -1.63 -4.58 15.21
CA LYS A 388 -1.58 -6.05 15.06
C LYS A 388 -1.46 -6.43 13.59
N THR A 389 -0.95 -7.65 13.35
CA THR A 389 -0.76 -8.22 12.01
C THR A 389 -1.83 -9.26 11.67
N PHE A 390 -1.90 -9.72 10.42
CA PHE A 390 -2.83 -10.79 10.02
C PHE A 390 -2.69 -12.07 10.84
N LYS A 391 -1.51 -12.36 11.36
CA LYS A 391 -1.32 -13.46 12.29
C LYS A 391 -2.16 -13.34 13.57
N GLU A 392 -2.53 -12.11 13.92
CA GLU A 392 -3.30 -11.76 15.11
C GLU A 392 -4.73 -11.30 14.76
N GLN A 393 -5.23 -11.63 13.54
CA GLN A 393 -6.55 -11.20 13.08
C GLN A 393 -7.68 -11.66 14.02
N ASP A 394 -7.58 -12.85 14.58
CA ASP A 394 -8.57 -13.38 15.53
C ASP A 394 -8.70 -12.48 16.76
N ASP A 395 -7.59 -11.91 17.26
CA ASP A 395 -7.60 -10.96 18.37
C ASP A 395 -8.31 -9.66 17.97
N VAL A 396 -8.09 -9.18 16.74
CA VAL A 396 -8.73 -7.97 16.20
C VAL A 396 -10.24 -8.19 16.06
N ASP A 397 -10.65 -9.32 15.53
CA ASP A 397 -12.06 -9.70 15.42
C ASP A 397 -12.72 -9.84 16.80
N ALA A 398 -11.99 -10.36 17.81
CA ALA A 398 -12.48 -10.41 19.18
C ALA A 398 -12.70 -9.02 19.79
N MET A 399 -11.85 -8.02 19.49
CA MET A 399 -12.05 -6.63 19.92
C MET A 399 -13.32 -6.03 19.30
N ALA A 400 -13.56 -6.24 18.01
CA ALA A 400 -14.79 -5.79 17.35
C ALA A 400 -16.03 -6.40 18.02
N LYS A 401 -15.99 -7.72 18.24
CA LYS A 401 -17.07 -8.44 18.91
C LYS A 401 -17.33 -7.93 20.32
N ALA A 402 -16.29 -7.62 21.10
CA ALA A 402 -16.44 -7.11 22.47
C ALA A 402 -17.19 -5.74 22.47
N ILE A 403 -16.93 -4.88 21.53
CA ILE A 403 -17.65 -3.60 21.36
C ILE A 403 -19.12 -3.87 21.01
N GLU A 404 -19.38 -4.77 20.03
CA GLU A 404 -20.74 -5.11 19.61
C GLU A 404 -21.54 -5.76 20.72
N ASP A 405 -20.95 -6.68 21.50
CA ASP A 405 -21.58 -7.33 22.63
C ASP A 405 -21.93 -6.30 23.73
N ALA A 406 -21.02 -5.33 23.99
CA ALA A 406 -21.27 -4.26 24.94
C ALA A 406 -22.42 -3.33 24.50
N ILE A 407 -22.49 -3.00 23.19
CA ILE A 407 -23.60 -2.24 22.61
C ILE A 407 -24.91 -3.02 22.73
N ALA A 408 -24.91 -4.31 22.46
CA ALA A 408 -26.10 -5.16 22.54
C ALA A 408 -26.64 -5.33 23.97
N ALA A 409 -25.77 -5.20 24.98
CA ALA A 409 -26.13 -5.27 26.41
C ALA A 409 -26.71 -3.96 26.97
N LEU A 410 -26.71 -2.86 26.22
CA LEU A 410 -27.20 -1.57 26.68
C LEU A 410 -28.69 -1.62 27.04
N GLN A 411 -29.03 -0.97 28.14
CA GLN A 411 -30.41 -0.82 28.62
C GLN A 411 -30.81 0.63 28.63
N TYR A 412 -31.95 0.97 28.01
CA TYR A 412 -32.50 2.31 28.02
C TYR A 412 -32.91 2.73 29.45
N LYS A 413 -32.75 3.99 29.76
CA LYS A 413 -33.37 4.61 30.94
C LYS A 413 -34.89 4.51 30.76
N GLY A 414 -35.58 4.18 31.83
CA GLY A 414 -37.06 4.25 31.82
C GLY A 414 -37.54 5.69 31.59
N ALA A 415 -38.69 5.83 30.98
CA ALA A 415 -39.30 7.16 30.79
C ALA A 415 -39.48 7.87 32.16
N ASP A 416 -39.05 9.10 32.23
CA ASP A 416 -39.23 9.93 33.42
C ASP A 416 -40.63 10.56 33.38
N TYR A 417 -41.54 10.01 34.18
CA TYR A 417 -42.93 10.48 34.28
C TYR A 417 -43.13 11.55 35.37
N ARG A 418 -42.08 12.00 36.08
CA ARG A 418 -42.21 12.96 37.18
C ARG A 418 -42.92 14.22 36.79
N ALA A 419 -42.68 14.77 35.62
CA ALA A 419 -43.38 15.97 35.12
C ALA A 419 -44.85 15.67 34.80
N VAL A 420 -45.14 14.48 34.26
CA VAL A 420 -46.53 14.03 33.98
C VAL A 420 -47.29 13.80 35.28
N ASP A 421 -46.67 13.14 36.26
CA ASP A 421 -47.26 12.87 37.55
C ASP A 421 -47.52 14.17 38.33
N ALA A 422 -46.60 15.15 38.28
CA ALA A 422 -46.80 16.49 38.86
C ALA A 422 -47.95 17.23 38.19
N ALA A 423 -48.08 17.15 36.88
CA ALA A 423 -49.21 17.76 36.16
C ALA A 423 -50.54 17.10 36.53
N ILE A 424 -50.56 15.77 36.63
CA ILE A 424 -51.75 15.01 37.07
C ILE A 424 -52.14 15.39 38.50
N ALA A 425 -51.17 15.47 39.40
CA ALA A 425 -51.39 15.89 40.78
C ALA A 425 -52.01 17.31 40.86
N LYS A 426 -51.49 18.24 40.05
CA LYS A 426 -52.01 19.61 39.95
C LYS A 426 -53.46 19.68 39.44
N VAL A 427 -53.79 18.87 38.45
CA VAL A 427 -55.18 18.76 37.93
C VAL A 427 -56.13 18.15 38.98
N ARG A 428 -55.66 17.12 39.72
CA ARG A 428 -56.42 16.48 40.77
C ARG A 428 -56.74 17.52 41.93
N PHE A 429 -55.72 18.31 42.31
CA PHE A 429 -55.88 19.34 43.32
C PHE A 429 -56.87 20.42 42.90
N LEU A 430 -56.82 20.91 41.67
CA LEU A 430 -57.79 21.90 41.14
C LEU A 430 -59.22 21.36 41.08
N ARG A 431 -59.44 20.08 40.82
CA ARG A 431 -60.73 19.42 40.82
C ARG A 431 -61.30 19.29 42.27
N SER A 432 -60.45 19.02 43.25
CA SER A 432 -60.88 18.88 44.63
C SER A 432 -61.26 20.25 45.26
N SER A 433 -60.58 21.33 44.85
CA SER A 433 -60.88 22.66 45.28
C SER A 433 -62.14 23.25 44.64
N SER A 434 -62.51 22.84 43.44
CA SER A 434 -63.76 23.27 42.76
C SER A 434 -65.01 22.51 43.23
N SER A 435 -64.88 21.41 43.97
CA SER A 435 -65.98 20.62 44.53
C SER A 435 -66.39 21.10 45.95
N SER A 436 -65.60 21.96 46.60
CA SER A 436 -65.90 22.51 47.95
C SER A 436 -66.74 23.79 47.95
N ASP A 437 -66.93 24.46 46.80
CA ASP A 437 -67.68 25.71 46.71
C ASP A 437 -69.14 25.55 46.32
N SER A 438 -69.68 24.30 46.25
CA SER A 438 -71.08 24.09 45.88
C SER A 438 -72.04 23.82 47.06
N SER A 439 -71.67 24.08 48.32
CA SER A 439 -72.50 23.75 49.48
C SER A 439 -72.71 24.92 50.39
N SER A 440 -73.18 26.10 49.88
CA SER A 440 -73.67 27.16 50.71
C SER A 440 -74.50 28.16 49.89
N ILE A 441 -75.66 27.74 49.43
CA ILE A 441 -76.81 28.63 49.17
C ILE A 441 -78.03 27.75 49.34
N ILE A 442 -78.63 27.80 50.57
CA ILE A 442 -80.07 27.92 50.92
C ILE A 442 -80.19 28.54 52.28
#